data_903994775813f7dc851d5e0ae039104b
#
_entry.id   903994775813f7dc851d5e0ae039104b
#
_cell.length_a   1.000
_cell.length_b   1.000
_cell.length_c   1.000
_cell.angle_alpha   90.00
_cell.angle_beta   90.00
_cell.angle_gamma   90.00
#
_symmetry.space_group_name_H-M   'P 1'
#
loop_
_entity.id
_entity.type
_entity.pdbx_description
1 polymer ?
#
loop_
_entity_poly.entity_id
_entity_poly.type
_entity_poly.pdbx_seq_one_letter_code
_entity_poly.pdbx_strand_id
1 'polypeptide(L)'
;IREVILAPHVQDYVVRLVLATHPEGQLALPITNQYLRWGASPRGAQTLALAGKVRALLEGRYNVSFEDVRRVYLPAMRHRVILNFEAQAENVDSDQVLLDILEKVPEKAQETAVVAQVV
;
A
#
# COMPACT_ATOMS: atom_id res chain seq x y z
N ILE A 1 14.34 -22.64 4.82
CA ILE A 1 13.75 -21.76 3.81
C ILE A 1 14.75 -20.72 3.39
N ARG A 2 14.85 -20.54 2.09
CA ARG A 2 15.75 -19.52 1.57
C ARG A 2 15.19 -18.13 1.88
N GLU A 3 16.09 -17.28 2.30
CA GLU A 3 15.70 -15.94 2.64
C GLU A 3 15.41 -15.12 1.40
N VAL A 4 14.29 -14.40 1.39
CA VAL A 4 13.92 -13.50 0.30
C VAL A 4 14.18 -12.08 0.78
N ILE A 5 14.89 -11.32 -0.04
CA ILE A 5 15.32 -9.98 0.33
C ILE A 5 14.25 -8.95 -0.01
N LEU A 6 13.92 -8.13 0.97
CA LEU A 6 13.05 -6.97 0.79
C LEU A 6 13.94 -5.74 0.90
N ALA A 7 14.33 -5.19 -0.25
CA ALA A 7 15.24 -4.07 -0.27
C ALA A 7 14.61 -2.83 0.37
N PRO A 8 15.43 -1.91 0.93
CA PRO A 8 14.87 -0.73 1.60
C PRO A 8 13.94 0.10 0.74
N HIS A 9 14.21 0.24 -0.55
CA HIS A 9 13.35 1.05 -1.41
C HIS A 9 11.99 0.37 -1.65
N VAL A 10 11.94 -0.96 -1.66
CA VAL A 10 10.68 -1.69 -1.79
C VAL A 10 9.93 -1.66 -0.46
N GLN A 11 10.67 -1.80 0.65
CA GLN A 11 10.05 -1.71 1.97
C GLN A 11 9.43 -0.33 2.18
N ASP A 12 10.12 0.71 1.73
CA ASP A 12 9.58 2.06 1.80
C ASP A 12 8.28 2.18 1.01
N TYR A 13 8.23 1.56 -0.16
CA TYR A 13 7.03 1.56 -0.98
C TYR A 13 5.87 0.88 -0.24
N VAL A 14 6.13 -0.27 0.38
CA VAL A 14 5.10 -0.98 1.16
C VAL A 14 4.55 -0.07 2.26
N VAL A 15 5.43 0.59 2.99
CA VAL A 15 5.01 1.47 4.08
C VAL A 15 4.20 2.64 3.55
N ARG A 16 4.63 3.24 2.43
CA ARG A 16 3.89 4.36 1.87
C ARG A 16 2.51 3.95 1.38
N LEU A 17 2.39 2.75 0.79
CA LEU A 17 1.09 2.26 0.38
C LEU A 17 0.14 2.10 1.58
N VAL A 18 0.66 1.57 2.68
CA VAL A 18 -0.17 1.38 3.87
C VAL A 18 -0.52 2.73 4.48
N LEU A 19 0.45 3.64 4.59
CA LEU A 19 0.18 4.95 5.17
C LEU A 19 -0.80 5.77 4.33
N ALA A 20 -0.82 5.54 3.01
CA ALA A 20 -1.76 6.25 2.15
C ALA A 20 -3.20 5.84 2.40
N THR A 21 -3.45 4.74 3.11
CA THR A 21 -4.80 4.33 3.46
C THR A 21 -5.31 5.00 4.73
N HIS A 22 -4.46 5.75 5.43
CA HIS A 22 -4.85 6.39 6.70
C HIS A 22 -5.45 7.76 6.44
N PRO A 23 -6.76 7.94 6.71
CA PRO A 23 -7.38 9.25 6.49
C PRO A 23 -6.73 10.31 7.38
N GLU A 24 -6.54 11.49 6.80
CA GLU A 24 -5.94 12.63 7.48
C GLU A 24 -4.49 12.43 7.88
N GLY A 25 -3.85 11.37 7.39
CA GLY A 25 -2.42 11.20 7.58
C GLY A 25 -1.64 12.01 6.57
N GLN A 26 -0.33 12.07 6.77
CA GLN A 26 0.54 12.86 5.90
C GLN A 26 0.55 12.37 4.47
N LEU A 27 0.39 11.08 4.28
CA LEU A 27 0.41 10.49 2.95
C LEU A 27 -0.98 10.18 2.42
N ALA A 28 -2.03 10.64 3.11
CA ALA A 28 -3.40 10.37 2.67
C ALA A 28 -3.66 11.07 1.34
N LEU A 29 -4.30 10.34 0.43
CA LEU A 29 -4.73 10.89 -0.84
C LEU A 29 -6.14 11.46 -0.68
N PRO A 30 -6.58 12.32 -1.61
CA PRO A 30 -7.95 12.84 -1.52
C PRO A 30 -8.99 11.74 -1.43
N ILE A 31 -8.81 10.64 -2.18
CA ILE A 31 -9.78 9.55 -2.14
C ILE A 31 -9.75 8.84 -0.79
N THR A 32 -8.59 8.81 -0.13
CA THR A 32 -8.48 8.23 1.21
C THR A 32 -9.34 9.00 2.19
N ASN A 33 -9.19 10.33 2.21
CA ASN A 33 -9.96 11.18 3.12
C ASN A 33 -11.45 11.15 2.79
N GLN A 34 -11.78 10.95 1.53
CA GLN A 34 -13.17 10.98 1.10
C GLN A 34 -13.93 9.71 1.46
N TYR A 35 -13.28 8.55 1.36
CA TYR A 35 -14.00 7.28 1.43
C TYR A 35 -13.55 6.33 2.53
N LEU A 36 -12.40 6.54 3.15
CA LEU A 36 -11.93 5.61 4.17
C LEU A 36 -12.12 6.19 5.56
N ARG A 37 -12.66 5.36 6.45
CA ARG A 37 -12.78 5.70 7.85
C ARG A 37 -11.55 5.24 8.62
N TRP A 38 -11.07 4.03 8.32
CA TRP A 38 -9.90 3.45 8.98
C TRP A 38 -8.98 2.90 7.93
N GLY A 39 -7.69 3.16 8.08
CA GLY A 39 -6.67 2.60 7.22
C GLY A 39 -6.15 1.28 7.75
N ALA A 40 -5.26 0.66 6.97
CA ALA A 40 -4.64 -0.58 7.36
C ALA A 40 -3.65 -0.34 8.50
N SER A 41 -3.57 -1.30 9.42
CA SER A 41 -2.67 -1.21 10.55
C SER A 41 -1.25 -1.59 10.14
N PRO A 42 -0.27 -1.44 11.06
CA PRO A 42 1.08 -1.93 10.77
C PRO A 42 1.12 -3.42 10.43
N ARG A 43 0.16 -4.20 10.95
CA ARG A 43 0.06 -5.60 10.57
C ARG A 43 -0.25 -5.75 9.09
N GLY A 44 -0.97 -4.78 8.51
CA GLY A 44 -1.22 -4.79 7.09
C GLY A 44 0.07 -4.65 6.29
N ALA A 45 0.98 -3.80 6.75
CA ALA A 45 2.29 -3.67 6.09
C ALA A 45 3.07 -4.97 6.17
N GLN A 46 3.04 -5.64 7.32
CA GLN A 46 3.72 -6.92 7.47
C GLN A 46 3.12 -7.98 6.54
N THR A 47 1.80 -8.01 6.44
CA THR A 47 1.12 -8.94 5.54
C THR A 47 1.49 -8.68 4.09
N LEU A 48 1.51 -7.41 3.69
CA LEU A 48 1.84 -7.04 2.32
C LEU A 48 3.28 -7.42 1.99
N ALA A 49 4.20 -7.16 2.91
CA ALA A 49 5.60 -7.51 2.69
C ALA A 49 5.78 -9.02 2.58
N LEU A 50 5.12 -9.77 3.46
CA LEU A 50 5.22 -11.23 3.44
C LEU A 50 4.64 -11.79 2.15
N ALA A 51 3.49 -11.29 1.73
CA ALA A 51 2.87 -11.76 0.48
C ALA A 51 3.75 -11.47 -0.71
N GLY A 52 4.41 -10.32 -0.72
CA GLY A 52 5.36 -9.99 -1.78
C GLY A 52 6.54 -10.95 -1.82
N LYS A 53 7.05 -11.31 -0.64
CA LYS A 53 8.15 -12.28 -0.56
C LYS A 53 7.72 -13.65 -1.08
N VAL A 54 6.53 -14.09 -0.72
CA VAL A 54 6.01 -15.38 -1.18
C VAL A 54 5.88 -15.38 -2.70
N ARG A 55 5.33 -14.31 -3.25
CA ARG A 55 5.18 -14.21 -4.70
C ARG A 55 6.53 -14.26 -5.40
N ALA A 56 7.51 -13.53 -4.90
CA ALA A 56 8.84 -13.53 -5.50
C ALA A 56 9.44 -14.93 -5.47
N LEU A 57 9.29 -15.62 -4.34
CA LEU A 57 9.82 -16.97 -4.18
C LEU A 57 9.15 -17.94 -5.15
N LEU A 58 7.84 -17.84 -5.31
CA LEU A 58 7.11 -18.70 -6.22
C LEU A 58 7.55 -18.52 -7.67
N GLU A 59 8.08 -17.35 -8.01
CA GLU A 59 8.59 -17.10 -9.35
C GLU A 59 10.09 -17.30 -9.46
N GLY A 60 10.69 -17.91 -8.45
CA GLY A 60 12.10 -18.24 -8.49
C GLY A 60 13.04 -17.07 -8.23
N ARG A 61 12.53 -15.98 -7.68
CA ARG A 61 13.34 -14.81 -7.37
C ARG A 61 13.57 -14.71 -5.87
N TYR A 62 14.66 -14.09 -5.51
CA TYR A 62 15.01 -13.92 -4.09
C TYR A 62 14.99 -12.45 -3.67
N ASN A 63 14.51 -11.58 -4.55
CA ASN A 63 14.32 -10.16 -4.26
C ASN A 63 12.89 -9.79 -4.59
N VAL A 64 12.25 -9.05 -3.70
CA VAL A 64 10.90 -8.57 -3.93
C VAL A 64 10.98 -7.34 -4.82
N SER A 65 10.21 -7.33 -5.90
CA SER A 65 10.14 -6.19 -6.80
C SER A 65 8.91 -5.35 -6.47
N PHE A 66 8.87 -4.14 -7.02
CA PHE A 66 7.67 -3.31 -6.89
C PHE A 66 6.44 -4.02 -7.45
N GLU A 67 6.62 -4.75 -8.54
CA GLU A 67 5.51 -5.46 -9.13
C GLU A 67 4.98 -6.54 -8.22
N ASP A 68 5.86 -7.22 -7.47
CA ASP A 68 5.40 -8.23 -6.51
C ASP A 68 4.47 -7.59 -5.49
N VAL A 69 4.83 -6.41 -5.00
CA VAL A 69 4.02 -5.69 -4.03
C VAL A 69 2.68 -5.28 -4.66
N ARG A 70 2.72 -4.74 -5.86
CA ARG A 70 1.50 -4.28 -6.53
C ARG A 70 0.55 -5.45 -6.79
N ARG A 71 1.08 -6.61 -7.14
CA ARG A 71 0.24 -7.77 -7.48
C ARG A 71 -0.45 -8.37 -6.26
N VAL A 72 0.17 -8.26 -5.09
CA VAL A 72 -0.43 -8.82 -3.88
C VAL A 72 -1.17 -7.77 -3.05
N TYR A 73 -1.11 -6.50 -3.48
CA TYR A 73 -1.66 -5.39 -2.69
C TYR A 73 -3.15 -5.56 -2.43
N LEU A 74 -3.93 -5.76 -3.47
CA LEU A 74 -5.38 -5.79 -3.33
C LEU A 74 -5.86 -6.93 -2.43
N PRO A 75 -5.45 -8.18 -2.66
CA PRO A 75 -5.87 -9.24 -1.75
C PRO A 75 -5.34 -9.07 -0.33
N ALA A 76 -4.15 -8.48 -0.16
CA ALA A 76 -3.58 -8.28 1.16
C ALA A 76 -4.31 -7.18 1.94
N MET A 77 -4.83 -6.17 1.25
CA MET A 77 -5.39 -5.00 1.90
C MET A 77 -6.91 -4.96 1.90
N ARG A 78 -7.55 -5.81 1.11
CA ARG A 78 -9.00 -5.73 0.86
C ARG A 78 -9.84 -5.72 2.12
N HIS A 79 -9.44 -6.47 3.13
CA HIS A 79 -10.22 -6.57 4.36
C HIS A 79 -9.57 -5.84 5.53
N ARG A 80 -8.63 -4.95 5.24
CA ARG A 80 -7.89 -4.24 6.28
C ARG A 80 -8.18 -2.75 6.32
N VAL A 81 -9.07 -2.28 5.45
CA VAL A 81 -9.52 -0.89 5.46
C VAL A 81 -11.03 -0.88 5.68
N ILE A 82 -11.53 0.20 6.25
CA ILE A 82 -12.96 0.33 6.52
C ILE A 82 -13.46 1.59 5.82
N LEU A 83 -14.50 1.41 5.00
CA LEU A 83 -15.12 2.51 4.30
C LEU A 83 -15.93 3.38 5.25
N ASN A 84 -16.02 4.66 4.94
CA ASN A 84 -16.84 5.55 5.73
C ASN A 84 -18.28 5.56 5.21
N PHE A 85 -19.11 6.39 5.86
CA PHE A 85 -20.52 6.45 5.51
C PHE A 85 -20.72 6.95 4.08
N GLU A 86 -19.92 7.92 3.67
CA GLU A 86 -20.06 8.49 2.33
C GLU A 86 -19.81 7.45 1.26
N ALA A 87 -18.79 6.60 1.45
CA ALA A 87 -18.49 5.54 0.50
C ALA A 87 -19.66 4.57 0.40
N GLN A 88 -20.25 4.22 1.55
CA GLN A 88 -21.38 3.31 1.56
C GLN A 88 -22.60 3.93 0.87
N ALA A 89 -22.81 5.21 1.08
CA ALA A 89 -23.95 5.92 0.47
C ALA A 89 -23.80 6.00 -1.05
N GLU A 90 -22.58 6.11 -1.55
CA GLU A 90 -22.31 6.20 -2.98
C GLU A 90 -22.02 4.84 -3.62
N ASN A 91 -22.12 3.76 -2.85
CA ASN A 91 -21.84 2.41 -3.32
C ASN A 91 -20.41 2.26 -3.84
N VAL A 92 -19.46 2.93 -3.18
CA VAL A 92 -18.05 2.80 -3.52
C VAL A 92 -17.50 1.53 -2.90
N ASP A 93 -16.79 0.76 -3.70
CA ASP A 93 -16.19 -0.48 -3.26
C ASP A 93 -14.79 -0.22 -2.71
N SER A 94 -14.40 -0.97 -1.67
CA SER A 94 -13.06 -0.84 -1.11
C SER A 94 -11.98 -1.11 -2.17
N ASP A 95 -12.25 -2.04 -3.10
CA ASP A 95 -11.31 -2.33 -4.17
C ASP A 95 -11.05 -1.11 -5.04
N GLN A 96 -12.08 -0.32 -5.32
CA GLN A 96 -11.92 0.89 -6.12
C GLN A 96 -11.01 1.89 -5.43
N VAL A 97 -11.19 2.06 -4.13
CA VAL A 97 -10.37 2.99 -3.37
C VAL A 97 -8.93 2.50 -3.33
N LEU A 98 -8.73 1.21 -3.06
CA LEU A 98 -7.39 0.64 -2.98
C LEU A 98 -6.66 0.69 -4.31
N LEU A 99 -7.35 0.42 -5.41
CA LEU A 99 -6.73 0.49 -6.73
C LEU A 99 -6.31 1.91 -7.06
N ASP A 100 -7.12 2.89 -6.70
CA ASP A 100 -6.77 4.28 -6.94
C ASP A 100 -5.53 4.68 -6.12
N ILE A 101 -5.46 4.22 -4.88
CA ILE A 101 -4.29 4.48 -4.05
C ILE A 101 -3.06 3.84 -4.67
N LEU A 102 -3.18 2.59 -5.11
CA LEU A 102 -2.06 1.88 -5.72
C LEU A 102 -1.55 2.60 -6.96
N GLU A 103 -2.46 3.15 -7.74
CA GLU A 103 -2.08 3.87 -8.95
C GLU A 103 -1.36 5.17 -8.64
N LYS A 104 -1.77 5.86 -7.58
CA LYS A 104 -1.27 7.21 -7.29
C LYS A 104 -0.04 7.23 -6.40
N VAL A 105 0.23 6.17 -5.65
CA VAL A 105 1.44 6.12 -4.83
C VAL A 105 2.60 5.70 -5.72
N PRO A 106 3.65 6.54 -5.85
CA PRO A 106 4.76 6.20 -6.75
C PRO A 106 5.63 5.10 -6.15
N GLU A 107 6.20 4.29 -7.04
CA GLU A 107 7.10 3.23 -6.61
C GLU A 107 8.37 3.79 -6.00
N LYS A 108 8.88 4.89 -6.56
CA LYS A 108 10.10 5.49 -6.06
C LYS A 108 9.76 6.65 -5.15
N ALA A 109 10.62 6.89 -4.18
CA ALA A 109 10.40 7.92 -3.18
C ALA A 109 10.86 9.29 -3.64
N GLN A 110 10.80 9.58 -4.93
CA GLN A 110 11.28 10.86 -5.42
C GLN A 110 10.44 12.01 -4.89
N GLU A 111 9.16 11.80 -4.73
CA GLU A 111 8.31 12.84 -4.13
C GLU A 111 8.70 13.04 -2.69
N THR A 112 9.02 11.96 -2.02
CA THR A 112 9.48 12.05 -0.64
C THR A 112 10.78 12.84 -0.58
N ALA A 113 11.67 12.61 -1.54
CA ALA A 113 12.92 13.36 -1.58
C ALA A 113 12.65 14.84 -1.81
N VAL A 114 11.72 15.15 -2.71
CA VAL A 114 11.35 16.53 -2.97
C VAL A 114 10.75 17.15 -1.72
N VAL A 115 9.88 16.43 -1.06
CA VAL A 115 9.26 16.91 0.17
C VAL A 115 10.32 17.13 1.23
N ALA A 116 11.29 16.23 1.32
CA ALA A 116 12.37 16.39 2.28
C ALA A 116 13.16 17.66 2.02
N GLN A 117 13.31 18.05 0.78
CA GLN A 117 13.97 19.29 0.44
C GLN A 117 13.18 20.49 0.90
N VAL A 118 11.87 20.38 0.87
CA VAL A 118 10.99 21.45 1.32
C VAL A 118 11.04 21.57 2.84
N VAL A 119 11.15 20.43 3.48
CA VAL A 119 11.23 20.40 4.92
C VAL A 119 12.61 20.82 5.39
#